data_b7c205fcd267ab7439ab709f63fbce85
#
_entry.id   b7c205fcd267ab7439ab709f63fbce85
#
_cell.length_a   1.000
_cell.length_b   1.000
_cell.length_c   1.000
_cell.angle_alpha   90.00
_cell.angle_beta   90.00
_cell.angle_gamma   90.00
#
_symmetry.space_group_name_H-M   'P 1'
#
loop_
_entity.id
_entity.type
_entity.pdbx_description
1 polymer ?
#
loop_
_entity_poly.entity_id
_entity_poly.type
_entity_poly.pdbx_seq_one_letter_code
_entity_poly.pdbx_strand_id
1 'polypeptide(L)'
;MKKINLAITGCMGRMGQQLIKSANKDKAFKITSLTESRRINKRIFGIRPEINSIDAFKKANVIIDFTVPKCTFEILKIAFKLKKKVVIGTTGFTKKEEKLIKKFSNKIPILKAGNMSLGVNLLMYLT
;
A
#
# COMPACT_ATOMS: atom_id res chain seq x y z
N MET A 1 4.43 -13.24 -18.55
CA MET A 1 4.26 -13.27 -17.09
C MET A 1 3.37 -12.11 -16.64
N LYS A 2 2.36 -12.42 -15.86
CA LYS A 2 1.42 -11.40 -15.41
C LYS A 2 2.02 -10.54 -14.31
N LYS A 3 1.99 -9.23 -14.50
CA LYS A 3 2.51 -8.30 -13.49
C LYS A 3 1.55 -8.15 -12.32
N ILE A 4 2.11 -7.89 -11.14
CA ILE A 4 1.33 -7.58 -9.95
C ILE A 4 1.08 -6.07 -9.94
N ASN A 5 -0.18 -5.68 -9.90
CA ASN A 5 -0.57 -4.27 -9.85
C ASN A 5 -0.49 -3.75 -8.42
N LEU A 6 0.26 -2.68 -8.22
CA LEU A 6 0.47 -2.09 -6.91
C LEU A 6 -0.16 -0.72 -6.78
N ALA A 7 -0.76 -0.46 -5.62
CA ALA A 7 -1.09 0.87 -5.16
C ALA A 7 -0.15 1.18 -4.00
N ILE A 8 0.52 2.31 -4.06
CA ILE A 8 1.46 2.73 -3.02
C ILE A 8 0.92 3.98 -2.35
N THR A 9 0.68 3.89 -1.03
CA THR A 9 0.16 4.99 -0.24
C THR A 9 1.31 5.74 0.42
N GLY A 10 1.08 7.01 0.80
CA GLY A 10 2.14 7.82 1.36
C GLY A 10 3.27 8.05 0.37
N CYS A 11 2.94 8.24 -0.90
CA CYS A 11 3.91 8.27 -1.99
C CYS A 11 4.91 9.42 -1.91
N MET A 12 4.58 10.48 -1.17
CA MET A 12 5.49 11.62 -0.98
C MET A 12 6.44 11.44 0.19
N GLY A 13 6.19 10.44 1.04
CA GLY A 13 7.07 10.12 2.16
C GLY A 13 8.36 9.45 1.70
N ARG A 14 9.35 9.41 2.60
CA ARG A 14 10.66 8.82 2.29
C ARG A 14 10.55 7.36 1.87
N MET A 15 9.84 6.56 2.65
CA MET A 15 9.67 5.13 2.36
C MET A 15 8.86 4.91 1.10
N GLY A 16 7.80 5.71 0.90
CA GLY A 16 6.98 5.62 -0.29
C GLY A 16 7.78 5.87 -1.55
N GLN A 17 8.63 6.90 -1.54
CA GLN A 17 9.46 7.22 -2.70
C GLN A 17 10.48 6.14 -3.02
N GLN A 18 11.10 5.54 -1.99
CA GLN A 18 12.04 4.44 -2.18
C GLN A 18 11.35 3.21 -2.75
N LEU A 19 10.14 2.92 -2.26
CA LEU A 19 9.35 1.80 -2.73
C LEU A 19 8.95 1.97 -4.19
N ILE A 20 8.58 3.18 -4.58
CA ILE A 20 8.25 3.51 -5.97
C ILE A 20 9.44 3.21 -6.87
N LYS A 21 10.64 3.66 -6.48
CA LYS A 21 11.85 3.41 -7.26
C LYS A 21 12.12 1.92 -7.42
N SER A 22 12.02 1.17 -6.33
CA SER A 22 12.28 -0.28 -6.35
C SER A 22 11.25 -1.02 -7.20
N ALA A 23 9.98 -0.71 -7.04
CA ALA A 23 8.91 -1.36 -7.79
C ALA A 23 8.97 -1.01 -9.27
N ASN A 24 9.33 0.24 -9.60
CA ASN A 24 9.41 0.69 -10.99
C ASN A 24 10.53 -0.01 -11.77
N LYS A 25 11.58 -0.45 -11.09
CA LYS A 25 12.70 -1.18 -11.71
C LYS A 25 12.42 -2.67 -11.87
N ASP A 26 11.48 -3.21 -11.13
CA ASP A 26 11.18 -4.63 -11.11
C ASP A 26 10.08 -4.96 -12.11
N LYS A 27 10.41 -5.81 -13.08
CA LYS A 27 9.46 -6.20 -14.14
C LYS A 27 8.25 -6.98 -13.62
N ALA A 28 8.33 -7.52 -12.41
CA ALA A 28 7.23 -8.27 -11.81
C ALA A 28 6.08 -7.36 -11.34
N PHE A 29 6.33 -6.05 -11.21
CA PHE A 29 5.36 -5.12 -10.66
C PHE A 29 4.98 -4.03 -11.64
N LYS A 30 3.73 -3.58 -11.53
CA LYS A 30 3.22 -2.41 -12.23
C LYS A 30 2.55 -1.51 -11.20
N ILE A 31 3.00 -0.26 -11.10
CA ILE A 31 2.37 0.70 -10.20
C ILE A 31 1.13 1.24 -10.90
N THR A 32 -0.05 0.96 -10.36
CA THR A 32 -1.32 1.39 -10.93
C THR A 32 -1.87 2.66 -10.28
N SER A 33 -1.49 2.92 -9.04
CA SER A 33 -1.85 4.17 -8.39
C SER A 33 -0.87 4.53 -7.29
N LEU A 34 -0.77 5.84 -7.05
CA LEU A 34 -0.01 6.42 -5.96
C LEU A 34 -0.99 7.29 -5.19
N THR A 35 -0.99 7.19 -3.87
CA THR A 35 -1.93 7.99 -3.09
C THR A 35 -1.23 8.77 -1.99
N GLU A 36 -1.89 9.84 -1.56
CA GLU A 36 -1.44 10.68 -0.48
C GLU A 36 -2.65 11.19 0.30
N SER A 37 -2.43 11.66 1.51
CA SER A 37 -3.51 12.22 2.34
C SER A 37 -3.94 13.62 1.88
N ARG A 38 -3.17 14.23 1.00
CA ARG A 38 -3.46 15.56 0.44
C ARG A 38 -3.28 15.56 -1.07
N ARG A 39 -3.82 16.56 -1.73
CA ARG A 39 -3.70 16.68 -3.18
C ARG A 39 -2.27 17.04 -3.58
N ILE A 40 -1.74 16.31 -4.56
CA ILE A 40 -0.39 16.50 -5.09
C ILE A 40 -0.51 16.90 -6.56
N ASN A 41 0.15 18.00 -6.93
CA ASN A 41 0.04 18.57 -8.28
C ASN A 41 1.23 18.25 -9.19
N LYS A 42 1.92 17.13 -8.94
CA LYS A 42 3.00 16.70 -9.82
C LYS A 42 2.88 15.21 -10.09
N ARG A 43 3.47 14.77 -11.20
CA ARG A 43 3.52 13.35 -11.53
C ARG A 43 4.78 12.72 -10.97
N ILE A 44 4.67 11.46 -10.55
CA ILE A 44 5.79 10.67 -10.08
C ILE A 44 5.86 9.45 -11.00
N PHE A 45 6.96 9.30 -11.74
CA PHE A 45 7.12 8.25 -12.75
C PHE A 45 5.91 8.18 -13.69
N GLY A 46 5.40 9.34 -14.10
CA GLY A 46 4.28 9.46 -15.02
C GLY A 46 2.90 9.25 -14.42
N ILE A 47 2.82 9.00 -13.12
CA ILE A 47 1.55 8.75 -12.44
C ILE A 47 1.18 9.96 -11.57
N ARG A 48 -0.06 10.42 -11.69
CA ARG A 48 -0.56 11.51 -10.87
C ARG A 48 -1.08 10.94 -9.54
N PRO A 49 -0.51 11.39 -8.40
CA PRO A 49 -1.01 10.92 -7.11
C PRO A 49 -2.47 11.32 -6.88
N GLU A 50 -3.20 10.42 -6.24
CA GLU A 50 -4.61 10.61 -5.91
C GLU A 50 -4.78 10.60 -4.40
N ILE A 51 -5.95 11.03 -3.93
CA ILE A 51 -6.33 10.89 -2.53
C ILE A 51 -6.80 9.44 -2.33
N ASN A 52 -6.58 8.88 -1.14
CA ASN A 52 -7.02 7.53 -0.82
C ASN A 52 -8.53 7.39 -1.07
N SER A 53 -8.91 6.43 -1.91
CA SER A 53 -10.30 6.24 -2.31
C SER A 53 -10.49 4.85 -2.92
N ILE A 54 -11.75 4.46 -3.07
CA ILE A 54 -12.09 3.20 -3.74
C ILE A 54 -11.56 3.23 -5.18
N ASP A 55 -11.74 4.34 -5.88
CA ASP A 55 -11.27 4.46 -7.27
C ASP A 55 -9.76 4.35 -7.39
N ALA A 56 -9.03 4.93 -6.43
CA ALA A 56 -7.57 4.86 -6.45
C ALA A 56 -7.03 3.43 -6.33
N PHE A 57 -7.71 2.57 -5.58
CA PHE A 57 -7.24 1.21 -5.30
C PHE A 57 -7.87 0.13 -6.15
N LYS A 58 -8.82 0.48 -6.97
CA LYS A 58 -9.63 -0.47 -7.76
C LYS A 58 -8.81 -1.38 -8.66
N LYS A 59 -7.79 -0.83 -9.31
CA LYS A 59 -6.96 -1.56 -10.28
C LYS A 59 -5.81 -2.32 -9.64
N ALA A 60 -5.54 -2.10 -8.37
CA ALA A 60 -4.42 -2.74 -7.69
C ALA A 60 -4.78 -4.16 -7.24
N ASN A 61 -3.79 -5.04 -7.23
CA ASN A 61 -3.91 -6.34 -6.59
C ASN A 61 -3.50 -6.25 -5.13
N VAL A 62 -2.49 -5.43 -4.86
CA VAL A 62 -1.91 -5.25 -3.54
C VAL A 62 -1.76 -3.77 -3.24
N ILE A 63 -2.12 -3.38 -2.03
CA ILE A 63 -1.91 -2.01 -1.52
C ILE A 63 -0.74 -2.06 -0.54
N ILE A 64 0.25 -1.19 -0.76
CA ILE A 64 1.39 -1.08 0.16
C ILE A 64 1.26 0.23 0.92
N ASP A 65 1.23 0.13 2.24
CA ASP A 65 0.97 1.27 3.11
C ASP A 65 2.15 1.55 4.05
N PHE A 66 2.80 2.71 3.84
CA PHE A 66 3.82 3.25 4.73
C PHE A 66 3.39 4.67 5.12
N THR A 67 2.34 4.78 5.92
CA THR A 67 1.78 6.07 6.34
C THR A 67 1.79 6.20 7.87
N VAL A 68 0.68 6.62 8.44
CA VAL A 68 0.48 6.73 9.88
C VAL A 68 -0.76 5.89 10.26
N PRO A 69 -0.90 5.48 11.54
CA PRO A 69 -2.00 4.57 11.92
C PRO A 69 -3.39 5.01 11.47
N LYS A 70 -3.69 6.30 11.58
CA LYS A 70 -4.99 6.82 11.14
C LYS A 70 -5.26 6.55 9.66
N CYS A 71 -4.26 6.78 8.81
CA CYS A 71 -4.38 6.51 7.37
C CYS A 71 -4.49 5.03 7.09
N THR A 72 -3.72 4.21 7.82
CA THR A 72 -3.75 2.76 7.64
C THR A 72 -5.16 2.20 7.82
N PHE A 73 -5.91 2.68 8.81
CA PHE A 73 -7.28 2.18 9.03
C PHE A 73 -8.25 2.63 7.94
N GLU A 74 -8.08 3.82 7.40
CA GLU A 74 -8.86 4.25 6.24
C GLU A 74 -8.60 3.34 5.04
N ILE A 75 -7.33 3.01 4.82
CA ILE A 75 -6.91 2.13 3.73
C ILE A 75 -7.45 0.72 3.93
N LEU A 76 -7.39 0.19 5.16
CA LEU A 76 -7.90 -1.14 5.46
C LEU A 76 -9.40 -1.26 5.22
N LYS A 77 -10.17 -0.22 5.52
CA LYS A 77 -11.61 -0.21 5.24
C LYS A 77 -11.88 -0.31 3.73
N ILE A 78 -11.12 0.42 2.94
CA ILE A 78 -11.27 0.38 1.48
C ILE A 78 -10.82 -0.99 0.95
N ALA A 79 -9.68 -1.49 1.43
CA ALA A 79 -9.16 -2.78 1.02
C ALA A 79 -10.14 -3.92 1.33
N PHE A 80 -10.81 -3.83 2.49
CA PHE A 80 -11.83 -4.80 2.88
C PHE A 80 -13.00 -4.81 1.88
N LYS A 81 -13.48 -3.62 1.51
CA LYS A 81 -14.57 -3.51 0.53
C LYS A 81 -14.19 -4.08 -0.83
N LEU A 82 -12.97 -3.85 -1.26
CA LEU A 82 -12.48 -4.27 -2.57
C LEU A 82 -11.85 -5.66 -2.57
N LYS A 83 -11.72 -6.29 -1.40
CA LYS A 83 -11.05 -7.59 -1.23
C LYS A 83 -9.60 -7.56 -1.72
N LYS A 84 -8.87 -6.51 -1.37
CA LYS A 84 -7.47 -6.35 -1.77
C LYS A 84 -6.53 -6.83 -0.67
N LYS A 85 -5.34 -7.29 -1.09
CA LYS A 85 -4.25 -7.64 -0.17
C LYS A 85 -3.55 -6.36 0.26
N VAL A 86 -3.06 -6.32 1.51
CA VAL A 86 -2.38 -5.14 2.05
C VAL A 86 -1.06 -5.53 2.67
N VAL A 87 -0.01 -4.77 2.37
CA VAL A 87 1.27 -4.85 3.07
C VAL A 87 1.39 -3.58 3.90
N ILE A 88 1.45 -3.73 5.21
CA ILE A 88 1.53 -2.60 6.15
C ILE A 88 2.96 -2.43 6.63
N GLY A 89 3.55 -1.27 6.31
CA GLY A 89 4.86 -0.86 6.84
C GLY A 89 4.73 0.23 7.88
N THR A 90 3.52 0.72 8.11
CA THR A 90 3.25 1.74 9.12
C THR A 90 3.56 1.20 10.52
N THR A 91 4.16 2.06 11.37
CA THR A 91 4.49 1.72 12.75
C THR A 91 3.75 2.63 13.72
N GLY A 92 3.88 2.34 15.02
CA GLY A 92 3.29 3.18 16.04
C GLY A 92 1.86 2.82 16.43
N PHE A 93 1.44 1.60 16.14
CA PHE A 93 0.11 1.15 16.53
C PHE A 93 0.04 0.85 18.03
N THR A 94 -1.08 1.22 18.65
CA THR A 94 -1.38 0.81 20.03
C THR A 94 -1.77 -0.67 20.04
N LYS A 95 -1.82 -1.27 21.23
CA LYS A 95 -2.28 -2.66 21.36
C LYS A 95 -3.71 -2.84 20.85
N LYS A 96 -4.57 -1.87 21.10
CA LYS A 96 -5.95 -1.87 20.63
C LYS A 96 -6.00 -1.84 19.10
N GLU A 97 -5.16 -1.01 18.49
CA GLU A 97 -5.06 -0.90 17.04
C GLU A 97 -4.52 -2.19 16.41
N GLU A 98 -3.53 -2.82 17.05
CA GLU A 98 -3.00 -4.10 16.56
C GLU A 98 -4.06 -5.20 16.58
N LYS A 99 -4.92 -5.23 17.60
CA LYS A 99 -6.05 -6.16 17.66
C LYS A 99 -7.02 -5.92 16.51
N LEU A 100 -7.26 -4.64 16.18
CA LEU A 100 -8.15 -4.29 15.08
C LEU A 100 -7.57 -4.72 13.73
N ILE A 101 -6.27 -4.56 13.53
CA ILE A 101 -5.59 -5.05 12.33
C ILE A 101 -5.74 -6.56 12.21
N LYS A 102 -5.60 -7.28 13.33
CA LYS A 102 -5.79 -8.73 13.35
C LYS A 102 -7.19 -9.14 12.93
N LYS A 103 -8.20 -8.37 13.32
CA LYS A 103 -9.58 -8.61 12.87
C LYS A 103 -9.72 -8.45 11.36
N PHE A 104 -9.11 -7.40 10.79
CA PHE A 104 -9.09 -7.22 9.34
C PHE A 104 -8.39 -8.37 8.64
N SER A 105 -7.32 -8.91 9.23
CA SER A 105 -6.55 -10.00 8.64
C SER A 105 -7.34 -11.31 8.52
N ASN A 106 -8.45 -11.43 9.25
CA ASN A 106 -9.36 -12.56 9.10
C ASN A 106 -10.24 -12.44 7.85
N LYS A 107 -10.28 -11.28 7.24
CA LYS A 107 -11.14 -10.99 6.08
C LYS A 107 -10.36 -10.79 4.79
N ILE A 108 -9.16 -10.21 4.88
CA ILE A 108 -8.30 -9.97 3.73
C ILE A 108 -6.86 -10.32 4.11
N PRO A 109 -6.01 -10.72 3.15
CA PRO A 109 -4.60 -10.99 3.45
C PRO A 109 -3.87 -9.69 3.84
N ILE A 110 -3.26 -9.70 5.01
CA ILE A 110 -2.47 -8.57 5.51
C ILE A 110 -1.11 -9.09 5.94
N LEU A 111 -0.05 -8.43 5.45
CA LEU A 111 1.31 -8.69 5.89
C LEU A 111 1.88 -7.41 6.50
N LYS A 112 2.59 -7.57 7.61
CA LYS A 112 3.30 -6.45 8.24
C LYS A 112 4.76 -6.53 7.86
N ALA A 113 5.33 -5.41 7.42
CA ALA A 113 6.71 -5.31 6.98
C ALA A 113 7.45 -4.28 7.82
N GLY A 114 8.63 -4.62 8.34
CA GLY A 114 9.42 -3.71 9.16
C GLY A 114 10.14 -2.63 8.37
N ASN A 115 10.35 -2.86 7.07
CA ASN A 115 11.01 -1.89 6.20
C ASN A 115 10.64 -2.18 4.74
N MET A 116 11.08 -1.27 3.86
CA MET A 116 10.77 -1.37 2.43
C MET A 116 11.27 -2.68 1.79
N SER A 117 12.51 -3.07 2.06
CA SER A 117 13.09 -4.28 1.47
C SER A 117 12.31 -5.51 1.86
N LEU A 118 11.92 -5.60 3.14
CA LEU A 118 11.10 -6.70 3.62
C LEU A 118 9.73 -6.70 2.97
N GLY A 119 9.13 -5.50 2.82
CA GLY A 119 7.84 -5.35 2.16
C GLY A 119 7.85 -5.84 0.72
N VAL A 120 8.86 -5.47 -0.04
CA VAL A 120 9.01 -5.90 -1.44
C VAL A 120 9.18 -7.42 -1.51
N ASN A 121 10.01 -7.99 -0.64
CA ASN A 121 10.20 -9.44 -0.58
C ASN A 121 8.90 -10.18 -0.24
N LEU A 122 8.14 -9.66 0.74
CA LEU A 122 6.88 -10.27 1.14
C LEU A 122 5.83 -10.23 0.03
N LEU A 123 5.88 -9.21 -0.84
CA LEU A 123 4.98 -9.13 -1.99
C LEU A 123 5.10 -10.37 -2.88
N MET A 124 6.27 -10.94 -3.00
CA MET A 124 6.49 -12.12 -3.82
C MET A 124 5.72 -13.33 -3.29
N TYR A 125 5.46 -13.37 -2.00
CA TYR A 125 4.70 -14.47 -1.38
C TYR A 125 3.19 -14.28 -1.50
N LEU A 126 2.72 -13.08 -1.80
CA LEU A 126 1.29 -12.81 -1.96
C LEU A 126 0.77 -13.19 -3.34
N THR A 127 1.65 -13.58 -4.20
CA THR A 127 1.30 -13.99 -5.56
C THR A 127 1.37 -15.49 -5.71
#